data_bc31519360c10ae344d01b742cb86007
#
_entry.id   bc31519360c10ae344d01b742cb86007
#
_cell.length_a   1.000
_cell.length_b   1.000
_cell.length_c   1.000
_cell.angle_alpha   90.00
_cell.angle_beta   90.00
_cell.angle_gamma   90.00
#
_symmetry.space_group_name_H-M   'P 1'
#
loop_
_entity.id
_entity.type
_entity.pdbx_description
1 polymer ?
#
loop_
_entity_poly.entity_id
_entity_poly.type
_entity_poly.pdbx_seq_one_letter_code
_entity_poly.pdbx_strand_id
1 'polypeptide(L)'
;MLSLRTIEPHTLELLKALMQEPALCELRLVGGTALALQYGHRSSIDLDLFGKIDIDAYELQEILSKHGMLRVENETKIIHQYIIDNIKVDVVNYPFEWITPMIEDEGVRLASPMDIAAMKVNAIEGRG
;
A
#
# COMPACT_ATOMS: atom_id res chain seq x y z
N MET A 1 -17.37 -8.58 -0.14
CA MET A 1 -17.25 -7.84 1.13
C MET A 1 -15.85 -7.96 1.69
N LEU A 2 -15.29 -6.87 2.16
CA LEU A 2 -13.96 -6.87 2.74
C LEU A 2 -13.96 -7.41 4.16
N SER A 3 -12.93 -8.17 4.50
CA SER A 3 -12.80 -8.77 5.83
C SER A 3 -11.64 -8.12 6.58
N LEU A 4 -11.81 -6.86 6.96
CA LEU A 4 -10.78 -6.12 7.68
C LEU A 4 -10.45 -6.73 9.03
N ARG A 5 -11.35 -7.57 9.55
CA ARG A 5 -11.12 -8.24 10.83
C ARG A 5 -9.99 -9.26 10.79
N THR A 6 -9.57 -9.67 9.58
CA THR A 6 -8.47 -10.62 9.44
C THR A 6 -7.11 -9.96 9.59
N ILE A 7 -7.05 -8.62 9.59
CA ILE A 7 -5.81 -7.90 9.81
C ILE A 7 -5.57 -7.72 11.30
N GLU A 8 -4.32 -7.85 11.72
CA GLU A 8 -3.94 -7.57 13.08
C GLU A 8 -4.32 -6.11 13.41
N PRO A 9 -4.94 -5.84 14.58
CA PRO A 9 -5.50 -4.50 14.88
C PRO A 9 -4.52 -3.35 14.75
N HIS A 10 -3.28 -3.51 15.18
CA HIS A 10 -2.28 -2.45 15.10
C HIS A 10 -1.93 -2.14 13.63
N THR A 11 -1.82 -3.18 12.80
CA THR A 11 -1.56 -3.02 11.38
C THR A 11 -2.72 -2.31 10.68
N LEU A 12 -3.96 -2.68 11.03
CA LEU A 12 -5.13 -2.03 10.46
C LEU A 12 -5.20 -0.56 10.86
N GLU A 13 -4.88 -0.26 12.11
CA GLU A 13 -4.87 1.11 12.61
C GLU A 13 -3.85 1.95 11.85
N LEU A 14 -2.64 1.42 11.65
CA LEU A 14 -1.62 2.08 10.87
C LEU A 14 -2.08 2.31 9.43
N LEU A 15 -2.66 1.29 8.80
CA LEU A 15 -3.16 1.40 7.43
C LEU A 15 -4.20 2.51 7.31
N LYS A 16 -5.15 2.56 8.22
CA LYS A 16 -6.19 3.59 8.20
C LYS A 16 -5.60 4.99 8.40
N ALA A 17 -4.61 5.11 9.27
CA ALA A 17 -3.94 6.39 9.51
C ALA A 17 -3.20 6.86 8.25
N LEU A 18 -2.50 5.96 7.57
CA LEU A 18 -1.81 6.30 6.33
C LEU A 18 -2.79 6.72 5.24
N MET A 19 -3.95 6.08 5.18
CA MET A 19 -4.97 6.42 4.19
C MET A 19 -5.55 7.82 4.38
N GLN A 20 -5.38 8.40 5.57
CA GLN A 20 -5.84 9.77 5.86
C GLN A 20 -4.84 10.83 5.41
N GLU A 21 -3.61 10.46 5.08
CA GLU A 21 -2.60 11.44 4.67
C GLU A 21 -2.88 11.96 3.27
N PRO A 22 -3.03 13.29 3.11
CA PRO A 22 -3.34 13.87 1.80
C PRO A 22 -2.32 13.55 0.72
N ALA A 23 -1.03 13.51 1.09
CA ALA A 23 0.03 13.20 0.14
C ALA A 23 -0.01 11.77 -0.38
N LEU A 24 -0.73 10.89 0.31
CA LEU A 24 -0.85 9.48 -0.03
C LEU A 24 -2.23 9.12 -0.60
N CYS A 25 -3.01 10.13 -0.98
CA CYS A 25 -4.41 9.93 -1.36
C CYS A 25 -4.61 9.08 -2.63
N GLU A 26 -3.59 8.97 -3.47
CA GLU A 26 -3.69 8.16 -4.68
C GLU A 26 -3.15 6.75 -4.51
N LEU A 27 -2.66 6.41 -3.34
CA LEU A 27 -2.17 5.06 -3.07
C LEU A 27 -3.31 4.09 -2.81
N ARG A 28 -3.16 2.87 -3.33
CA ARG A 28 -4.10 1.77 -3.09
C ARG A 28 -3.35 0.60 -2.49
N LEU A 29 -4.01 -0.10 -1.59
CA LEU A 29 -3.46 -1.33 -1.01
C LEU A 29 -3.50 -2.43 -2.07
N VAL A 30 -2.36 -3.06 -2.33
CA VAL A 30 -2.22 -4.11 -3.33
C VAL A 30 -1.53 -5.32 -2.71
N GLY A 31 -1.27 -6.34 -3.54
CA GLY A 31 -0.52 -7.51 -3.15
C GLY A 31 -1.34 -8.52 -2.35
N GLY A 32 -0.65 -9.36 -1.61
CA GLY A 32 -1.28 -10.44 -0.87
C GLY A 32 -2.26 -9.98 0.18
N THR A 33 -1.94 -8.85 0.86
CA THR A 33 -2.82 -8.29 1.89
C THR A 33 -4.15 -7.85 1.29
N ALA A 34 -4.11 -7.14 0.15
CA ALA A 34 -5.33 -6.69 -0.51
C ALA A 34 -6.21 -7.86 -0.94
N LEU A 35 -5.60 -8.89 -1.53
CA LEU A 35 -6.33 -10.08 -1.94
C LEU A 35 -6.91 -10.82 -0.74
N ALA A 36 -6.14 -10.93 0.34
CA ALA A 36 -6.62 -11.60 1.54
C ALA A 36 -7.86 -10.90 2.11
N LEU A 37 -7.85 -9.55 2.13
CA LEU A 37 -8.99 -8.80 2.63
C LEU A 37 -10.23 -9.02 1.77
N GLN A 38 -10.07 -9.00 0.46
CA GLN A 38 -11.22 -9.13 -0.46
C GLN A 38 -11.83 -10.51 -0.43
N TYR A 39 -11.04 -11.54 -0.19
CA TYR A 39 -11.51 -12.92 -0.20
C TYR A 39 -11.63 -13.53 1.19
N GLY A 40 -11.39 -12.73 2.25
CA GLY A 40 -11.52 -13.22 3.61
C GLY A 40 -10.43 -14.17 4.05
N HIS A 41 -9.32 -14.23 3.33
CA HIS A 41 -8.17 -15.06 3.72
C HIS A 41 -7.40 -14.42 4.87
N ARG A 42 -6.58 -15.24 5.53
CA ARG A 42 -5.72 -14.74 6.59
C ARG A 42 -4.75 -13.72 6.01
N SER A 43 -4.69 -12.53 6.63
CA SER A 43 -3.91 -11.44 6.09
C SER A 43 -2.42 -11.58 6.38
N SER A 44 -1.63 -10.98 5.50
CA SER A 44 -0.23 -10.71 5.74
C SER A 44 -0.08 -9.51 6.69
N ILE A 45 1.09 -9.40 7.32
CA ILE A 45 1.43 -8.22 8.12
C ILE A 45 2.07 -7.12 7.27
N ASP A 46 2.29 -7.39 5.98
CA ASP A 46 2.92 -6.43 5.07
C ASP A 46 1.87 -5.56 4.40
N LEU A 47 2.16 -4.27 4.33
CA LEU A 47 1.30 -3.31 3.65
C LEU A 47 1.99 -2.87 2.35
N ASP A 48 1.38 -3.18 1.21
CA ASP A 48 1.90 -2.81 -0.10
C ASP A 48 1.01 -1.73 -0.70
N LEU A 49 1.53 -0.51 -0.78
CA LEU A 49 0.79 0.65 -1.27
C LEU A 49 1.37 1.12 -2.60
N PHE A 50 0.55 1.13 -3.63
CA PHE A 50 0.95 1.54 -4.97
C PHE A 50 0.09 2.69 -5.45
N GLY A 51 0.71 3.66 -6.11
CA GLY A 51 0.01 4.79 -6.71
C GLY A 51 0.97 5.92 -7.04
N LYS A 52 0.42 7.01 -7.54
CA LYS A 52 1.23 8.18 -7.88
C LYS A 52 1.56 8.97 -6.62
N ILE A 53 2.83 9.36 -6.51
CA ILE A 53 3.33 10.15 -5.40
C ILE A 53 4.06 11.35 -5.97
N ASP A 54 3.70 12.56 -5.49
CA ASP A 54 4.31 13.81 -5.96
C ASP A 54 5.33 14.39 -4.98
N ILE A 55 5.63 13.66 -3.91
CA ILE A 55 6.60 14.10 -2.91
C ILE A 55 7.88 13.27 -3.04
N ASP A 56 8.99 13.83 -2.55
CA ASP A 56 10.26 13.09 -2.57
C ASP A 56 10.36 12.13 -1.37
N ALA A 57 11.43 11.33 -1.36
CA ALA A 57 11.63 10.34 -0.31
C ALA A 57 11.76 10.98 1.08
N TYR A 58 12.36 12.14 1.16
CA TYR A 58 12.54 12.83 2.44
C TYR A 58 11.19 13.23 3.02
N GLU A 59 10.32 13.83 2.21
CA GLU A 59 8.97 14.20 2.66
C GLU A 59 8.15 12.98 3.01
N LEU A 60 8.28 11.90 2.22
CA LEU A 60 7.56 10.66 2.50
C LEU A 60 7.96 10.11 3.85
N GLN A 61 9.27 10.08 4.13
CA GLN A 61 9.76 9.59 5.43
C GLN A 61 9.26 10.45 6.58
N GLU A 62 9.20 11.77 6.40
CA GLU A 62 8.66 12.66 7.42
C GLU A 62 7.19 12.34 7.72
N ILE A 63 6.40 12.13 6.68
CA ILE A 63 4.98 11.83 6.84
C ILE A 63 4.80 10.51 7.57
N LEU A 64 5.52 9.47 7.13
CA LEU A 64 5.38 8.15 7.71
C LEU A 64 5.88 8.09 9.16
N SER A 65 6.92 8.87 9.48
CA SER A 65 7.46 8.86 10.85
C SER A 65 6.51 9.47 11.88
N LYS A 66 5.46 10.17 11.45
CA LYS A 66 4.43 10.65 12.37
C LYS A 66 3.58 9.52 12.92
N HIS A 67 3.58 8.37 12.27
CA HIS A 67 2.69 7.26 12.59
C HIS A 67 3.36 6.14 13.36
N GLY A 68 4.65 6.27 13.65
CA GLY A 68 5.38 5.28 14.42
C GLY A 68 6.87 5.39 14.19
N MET A 69 7.62 4.48 14.79
CA MET A 69 9.07 4.44 14.65
C MET A 69 9.44 3.92 13.26
N LEU A 70 9.99 4.81 12.45
CA LEU A 70 10.33 4.51 11.06
C LEU A 70 11.75 3.98 10.95
N ARG A 71 11.90 2.88 10.20
CA ARG A 71 13.20 2.37 9.80
C ARG A 71 13.19 2.18 8.28
N VAL A 72 14.22 2.69 7.62
CA VAL A 72 14.35 2.57 6.17
C VAL A 72 15.05 1.26 5.82
N GLU A 73 14.38 0.40 5.03
CA GLU A 73 14.96 -0.86 4.58
C GLU A 73 15.58 -0.71 3.21
N ASN A 74 14.87 -0.03 2.31
CA ASN A 74 15.36 0.21 0.95
C ASN A 74 14.71 1.48 0.41
N GLU A 75 15.50 2.30 -0.28
CA GLU A 75 15.00 3.57 -0.80
C GLU A 75 15.52 3.78 -2.22
N THR A 76 14.60 3.80 -3.19
CA THR A 76 14.91 4.15 -4.56
C THR A 76 13.95 5.25 -5.01
N LYS A 77 14.03 5.69 -6.25
CA LYS A 77 13.10 6.69 -6.77
C LYS A 77 11.68 6.15 -6.92
N ILE A 78 11.55 4.85 -7.07
CA ILE A 78 10.26 4.21 -7.34
C ILE A 78 9.78 3.39 -6.16
N ILE A 79 10.68 2.62 -5.56
CA ILE A 79 10.34 1.69 -4.48
C ILE A 79 10.87 2.20 -3.16
N HIS A 80 9.97 2.35 -2.19
CA HIS A 80 10.27 2.82 -0.85
C HIS A 80 9.85 1.75 0.14
N GLN A 81 10.82 1.08 0.76
CA GLN A 81 10.54 -0.01 1.69
C GLN A 81 10.92 0.40 3.11
N TYR A 82 9.94 0.42 3.97
CA TYR A 82 10.10 0.87 5.36
C TYR A 82 9.52 -0.13 6.33
N ILE A 83 9.92 0.02 7.59
CA ILE A 83 9.29 -0.67 8.71
C ILE A 83 8.83 0.40 9.69
N ILE A 84 7.55 0.39 10.02
CA ILE A 84 6.96 1.32 10.97
C ILE A 84 6.41 0.50 12.13
N ASP A 85 6.98 0.67 13.33
CA ASP A 85 6.59 -0.09 14.52
C ASP A 85 6.52 -1.60 14.25
N ASN A 86 7.55 -2.13 13.59
CA ASN A 86 7.68 -3.56 13.24
C ASN A 86 6.71 -4.02 12.15
N ILE A 87 6.02 -3.10 11.50
CA ILE A 87 5.12 -3.42 10.39
C ILE A 87 5.80 -3.03 9.09
N LYS A 88 5.92 -3.98 8.17
CA LYS A 88 6.54 -3.71 6.88
C LYS A 88 5.59 -2.92 5.99
N VAL A 89 6.06 -1.78 5.49
CA VAL A 89 5.26 -0.91 4.63
C VAL A 89 6.07 -0.60 3.38
N ASP A 90 5.56 -1.05 2.23
CA ASP A 90 6.16 -0.79 0.94
C ASP A 90 5.31 0.26 0.22
N VAL A 91 5.95 1.34 -0.21
CA VAL A 91 5.28 2.39 -0.98
C VAL A 91 5.95 2.44 -2.34
N VAL A 92 5.18 2.21 -3.39
CA VAL A 92 5.71 2.18 -4.75
C VAL A 92 5.06 3.28 -5.58
N ASN A 93 5.89 4.10 -6.21
CA ASN A 93 5.41 5.13 -7.13
C ASN A 93 5.04 4.45 -8.44
N TYR A 94 3.75 4.15 -8.59
CA TYR A 94 3.22 3.40 -9.72
C TYR A 94 2.63 4.37 -10.74
N PRO A 95 3.31 4.56 -11.89
CA PRO A 95 2.93 5.60 -12.85
C PRO A 95 1.79 5.23 -13.80
N PHE A 96 1.37 3.97 -13.79
CA PHE A 96 0.35 3.50 -14.72
C PHE A 96 -1.05 3.86 -14.25
N GLU A 97 -1.95 4.07 -15.21
CA GLU A 97 -3.34 4.33 -14.88
C GLU A 97 -4.00 3.06 -14.33
N TRP A 98 -4.90 3.27 -13.38
CA TRP A 98 -5.71 2.17 -12.86
C TRP A 98 -6.79 1.81 -13.89
N ILE A 99 -7.00 0.52 -14.10
CA ILE A 99 -7.99 0.03 -15.08
C ILE A 99 -9.41 0.20 -14.56
N THR A 100 -9.61 -0.07 -13.29
CA THR A 100 -10.94 -0.01 -12.67
C THR A 100 -10.93 0.93 -11.46
N PRO A 101 -12.11 1.42 -11.05
CA PRO A 101 -12.20 2.21 -9.84
C PRO A 101 -11.69 1.45 -8.62
N MET A 102 -11.15 2.16 -7.66
CA MET A 102 -10.69 1.56 -6.41
C MET A 102 -11.89 1.01 -5.63
N ILE A 103 -11.60 0.00 -4.82
CA ILE A 103 -12.56 -0.51 -3.85
C ILE A 103 -12.27 0.20 -2.54
N GLU A 104 -13.25 0.90 -2.01
CA GLU A 104 -13.07 1.63 -0.77
C GLU A 104 -14.00 1.11 0.30
N ASP A 105 -13.47 0.82 1.47
CA ASP A 105 -14.25 0.33 2.60
C ASP A 105 -13.56 0.77 3.90
N GLU A 106 -14.35 1.37 4.79
CA GLU A 106 -13.90 1.86 6.10
C GLU A 106 -12.65 2.72 6.02
N GLY A 107 -12.54 3.53 4.97
CA GLY A 107 -11.42 4.44 4.80
C GLY A 107 -10.17 3.82 4.18
N VAL A 108 -10.25 2.57 3.76
CA VAL A 108 -9.14 1.87 3.11
C VAL A 108 -9.40 1.77 1.62
N ARG A 109 -8.44 2.23 0.82
CA ARG A 109 -8.52 2.13 -0.64
C ARG A 109 -7.77 0.89 -1.09
N LEU A 110 -8.46 0.03 -1.83
CA LEU A 110 -7.92 -1.24 -2.32
C LEU A 110 -7.90 -1.23 -3.84
N ALA A 111 -6.85 -1.79 -4.43
CA ALA A 111 -6.85 -2.08 -5.86
C ALA A 111 -7.76 -3.27 -6.10
N SER A 112 -8.49 -3.25 -7.23
CA SER A 112 -9.34 -4.37 -7.58
C SER A 112 -8.49 -5.58 -7.98
N PRO A 113 -9.05 -6.80 -7.95
CA PRO A 113 -8.31 -7.98 -8.44
C PRO A 113 -7.87 -7.82 -9.89
N MET A 114 -8.66 -7.15 -10.72
CA MET A 114 -8.30 -6.91 -12.11
C MET A 114 -7.07 -6.01 -12.23
N ASP A 115 -6.99 -4.95 -11.42
CA ASP A 115 -5.83 -4.07 -11.42
C ASP A 115 -4.60 -4.78 -10.88
N ILE A 116 -4.75 -5.61 -9.86
CA ILE A 116 -3.63 -6.38 -9.32
C ILE A 116 -3.07 -7.32 -10.39
N ALA A 117 -3.94 -7.97 -11.15
CA ALA A 117 -3.50 -8.84 -12.24
C ALA A 117 -2.77 -8.05 -13.33
N ALA A 118 -3.28 -6.86 -13.68
CA ALA A 118 -2.64 -6.00 -14.68
C ALA A 118 -1.26 -5.53 -14.22
N MET A 119 -1.11 -5.23 -12.93
CA MET A 119 0.18 -4.83 -12.37
C MET A 119 1.22 -5.94 -12.50
N LYS A 120 0.81 -7.19 -12.31
CA LYS A 120 1.73 -8.33 -12.46
C LYS A 120 2.19 -8.46 -13.91
N VAL A 121 1.31 -8.22 -14.87
CA VAL A 121 1.67 -8.24 -16.29
C VAL A 121 2.67 -7.12 -16.58
N ASN A 122 2.40 -5.91 -16.09
CA ASN A 122 3.31 -4.80 -16.28
C ASN A 122 4.68 -5.07 -15.68
N ALA A 123 4.74 -5.71 -14.53
CA ALA A 123 6.00 -6.05 -13.89
C ALA A 123 6.80 -7.06 -14.73
N ILE A 124 6.12 -8.04 -15.32
CA ILE A 124 6.76 -9.03 -16.19
C ILE A 124 7.32 -8.36 -17.44
N GLU A 125 6.53 -7.51 -18.08
CA GLU A 125 6.98 -6.80 -19.28
C GLU A 125 8.13 -5.87 -18.98
N GLY A 126 8.11 -5.22 -17.83
CA GLY A 126 9.17 -4.31 -17.42
C GLY A 126 10.51 -5.00 -17.18
N ARG A 127 10.50 -6.31 -16.95
CA ARG A 127 11.72 -7.10 -16.76
C ARG A 127 12.29 -7.59 -18.09
N GLY A 128 11.42 -7.65 -19.05
CA GLY A 128 11.75 -8.17 -20.37
C GLY A 128 12.72 -7.34 -21.11
#